data_5241800879f939b033aeaf586d76c46a
#
_entry.id   5241800879f939b033aeaf586d76c46a
#
_cell.length_a   1.000
_cell.length_b   1.000
_cell.length_c   1.000
_cell.angle_alpha   90.00
_cell.angle_beta   90.00
_cell.angle_gamma   90.00
#
_symmetry.space_group_name_H-M   'P 1'
#
loop_
_entity.id
_entity.type
_entity.pdbx_description
1 polymer ?
#
loop_
_entity_poly.entity_id
_entity_poly.type
_entity_poly.pdbx_seq_one_letter_code
_entity_poly.pdbx_strand_id
1 'polypeptide(L)'
;MGALASCGMENEMKTTNDRTAADLLGNPSFPAISYGGYRGLSRSEQPTLDELKEDMKILHAMGIRFLRTYNVQLPHAGNVVQAIHELKEEDSNFEMYVMLGAWIDCAGAWTDSPDHSMEDAEANAQEIERAVALAAQFPDIVKVIAVGNEAMVHWAASYFVAPGVILSWVNHLQGLKANGTLPADLWITSSDNFASWGGGGAEYHNEDLNALIKAVDYVSMHTYPFHDTHYNPEFWSGEALGEEEVGKGNNGAVENAMARAVAYSQNQYAQVVAYVQSIDEDKPVHIGETGWASISDGFYGPEGSRAADEYKQALFYQGMRDWTQRAGISCFYFEAFDEPWKSAANPTDSENHFGLFTVDGEAKYALWPLVKHGVFDGLTRNGNPIQCSYSGEAELLNRHVLHP
;
A
#
# COMPACT_ATOMS: atom_id res chain seq x y z
N MET A 1 -57.49 8.62 -12.48
CA MET A 1 -56.76 9.00 -11.26
C MET A 1 -55.83 7.85 -10.96
N GLY A 2 -54.61 7.94 -11.40
CA GLY A 2 -53.54 6.92 -11.14
C GLY A 2 -52.50 7.58 -10.25
N ALA A 3 -52.34 7.08 -9.04
CA ALA A 3 -51.30 7.52 -8.12
C ALA A 3 -49.96 6.88 -8.53
N LEU A 4 -49.02 7.71 -8.92
CA LEU A 4 -47.62 7.35 -9.08
C LEU A 4 -47.00 7.23 -7.66
N ALA A 5 -46.67 6.02 -7.24
CA ALA A 5 -45.86 5.80 -6.05
C ALA A 5 -44.41 6.12 -6.40
N SER A 6 -43.92 7.22 -5.85
CA SER A 6 -42.48 7.56 -5.83
C SER A 6 -41.80 6.65 -4.86
N CYS A 7 -40.99 5.70 -5.36
CA CYS A 7 -40.10 4.91 -4.56
C CYS A 7 -38.84 5.78 -4.28
N GLY A 8 -38.87 6.54 -3.18
CA GLY A 8 -37.68 7.22 -2.68
C GLY A 8 -36.75 6.18 -2.06
N MET A 9 -35.61 5.88 -2.71
CA MET A 9 -34.49 5.26 -2.05
C MET A 9 -33.92 6.31 -1.09
N GLU A 10 -34.28 6.22 0.19
CA GLU A 10 -33.54 6.88 1.26
C GLU A 10 -32.21 6.16 1.37
N ASN A 11 -31.16 6.82 0.88
CA ASN A 11 -29.79 6.43 1.15
C ASN A 11 -29.55 6.82 2.61
N GLU A 12 -29.84 5.92 3.57
CA GLU A 12 -29.44 6.11 4.96
C GLU A 12 -27.91 6.28 4.97
N MET A 13 -27.42 7.46 5.36
CA MET A 13 -26.01 7.70 5.59
C MET A 13 -25.58 6.80 6.75
N LYS A 14 -24.85 5.72 6.44
CA LYS A 14 -24.24 4.86 7.47
C LYS A 14 -23.38 5.71 8.39
N THR A 15 -23.44 5.48 9.69
CA THR A 15 -22.53 6.12 10.64
C THR A 15 -21.12 5.59 10.43
N THR A 16 -20.09 6.30 10.87
CA THR A 16 -18.69 5.89 10.74
C THR A 16 -18.41 4.54 11.39
N ASN A 17 -19.20 4.13 12.38
CA ASN A 17 -19.07 2.85 13.07
C ASN A 17 -19.69 1.67 12.30
N ASP A 18 -20.55 1.92 11.32
CA ASP A 18 -21.31 0.89 10.60
C ASP A 18 -20.68 0.52 9.22
N ARG A 19 -19.52 1.08 8.88
CA ARG A 19 -18.83 0.78 7.62
C ARG A 19 -18.26 -0.63 7.63
N THR A 20 -18.51 -1.37 6.56
CA THR A 20 -17.91 -2.68 6.29
C THR A 20 -16.70 -2.56 5.37
N ALA A 21 -15.86 -3.60 5.26
CA ALA A 21 -14.78 -3.62 4.29
C ALA A 21 -15.28 -3.41 2.85
N ALA A 22 -16.46 -3.96 2.52
CA ALA A 22 -17.10 -3.79 1.22
C ALA A 22 -17.54 -2.33 0.93
N ASP A 23 -17.83 -1.54 1.97
CA ASP A 23 -18.17 -0.11 1.79
C ASP A 23 -16.91 0.74 1.51
N LEU A 24 -15.74 0.26 1.92
CA LEU A 24 -14.47 0.98 1.87
C LEU A 24 -13.66 0.64 0.62
N LEU A 25 -13.47 -0.67 0.35
CA LEU A 25 -12.64 -1.13 -0.76
C LEU A 25 -13.31 -0.83 -2.10
N GLY A 26 -12.52 -0.26 -3.02
CA GLY A 26 -13.01 0.20 -4.31
C GLY A 26 -13.74 1.54 -4.29
N ASN A 27 -13.99 2.12 -3.11
CA ASN A 27 -14.72 3.38 -2.99
C ASN A 27 -13.73 4.57 -2.99
N PRO A 28 -13.81 5.47 -3.98
CA PRO A 28 -12.89 6.60 -4.12
C PRO A 28 -12.97 7.61 -2.96
N SER A 29 -14.02 7.57 -2.13
CA SER A 29 -14.13 8.40 -0.92
C SER A 29 -13.24 7.92 0.22
N PHE A 30 -12.64 6.73 0.11
CA PHE A 30 -11.76 6.14 1.11
C PHE A 30 -10.36 5.84 0.52
N PRO A 31 -9.60 6.90 0.16
CA PRO A 31 -8.24 6.71 -0.34
C PRO A 31 -7.37 5.98 0.68
N ALA A 32 -6.51 5.10 0.18
CA ALA A 32 -5.69 4.23 0.99
C ALA A 32 -4.19 4.55 0.85
N ILE A 33 -3.40 4.23 1.89
CA ILE A 33 -1.96 4.40 1.91
C ILE A 33 -1.30 3.37 2.84
N SER A 34 -0.09 2.95 2.51
CA SER A 34 0.77 2.17 3.39
C SER A 34 1.42 3.07 4.44
N TYR A 35 1.51 2.59 5.68
CA TYR A 35 1.97 3.38 6.81
C TYR A 35 2.85 2.58 7.77
N GLY A 36 4.06 3.06 8.00
CA GLY A 36 4.95 2.65 9.08
C GLY A 36 5.13 3.76 10.10
N GLY A 37 5.50 4.97 9.66
CA GLY A 37 5.63 6.15 10.52
C GLY A 37 6.84 6.15 11.44
N TYR A 38 7.77 5.20 11.25
CA TYR A 38 9.03 5.16 12.01
C TYR A 38 9.90 6.37 11.66
N ARG A 39 10.50 6.99 12.68
CA ARG A 39 11.28 8.23 12.54
C ARG A 39 12.78 8.03 12.72
N GLY A 40 13.19 6.96 13.42
CA GLY A 40 14.58 6.61 13.69
C GLY A 40 15.18 5.64 12.66
N LEU A 41 16.44 5.24 12.91
CA LEU A 41 17.19 4.31 12.07
C LEU A 41 16.91 2.84 12.40
N SER A 42 15.96 2.54 13.27
CA SER A 42 15.62 1.18 13.69
C SER A 42 14.16 1.08 14.07
N ARG A 43 13.52 -0.02 13.71
CA ARG A 43 12.16 -0.37 14.19
C ARG A 43 12.09 -0.68 15.69
N SER A 44 13.22 -0.82 16.38
CA SER A 44 13.24 -0.90 17.84
C SER A 44 12.87 0.43 18.50
N GLU A 45 13.02 1.55 17.78
CA GLU A 45 12.58 2.87 18.18
C GLU A 45 11.14 3.08 17.72
N GLN A 46 10.19 2.64 18.55
CA GLN A 46 8.76 2.72 18.22
C GLN A 46 8.25 4.17 18.30
N PRO A 47 7.45 4.63 17.32
CA PRO A 47 6.76 5.91 17.44
C PRO A 47 5.85 5.91 18.67
N THR A 48 5.81 7.04 19.38
CA THR A 48 4.88 7.27 20.49
C THR A 48 3.44 7.44 19.99
N LEU A 49 2.44 7.29 20.87
CA LEU A 49 1.04 7.55 20.52
C LEU A 49 0.82 8.98 20.02
N ASP A 50 1.49 9.97 20.62
CA ASP A 50 1.38 11.36 20.20
C ASP A 50 1.95 11.58 18.79
N GLU A 51 3.09 10.96 18.47
CA GLU A 51 3.66 10.99 17.13
C GLU A 51 2.78 10.29 16.10
N LEU A 52 2.14 9.17 16.47
CA LEU A 52 1.18 8.49 15.60
C LEU A 52 -0.08 9.34 15.38
N LYS A 53 -0.62 9.98 16.42
CA LYS A 53 -1.75 10.92 16.29
C LYS A 53 -1.41 12.12 15.41
N GLU A 54 -0.18 12.63 15.51
CA GLU A 54 0.33 13.71 14.64
C GLU A 54 0.27 13.26 13.16
N ASP A 55 0.81 12.10 12.84
CA ASP A 55 0.79 11.52 11.50
C ASP A 55 -0.64 11.25 11.02
N MET A 56 -1.52 10.67 11.87
CA MET A 56 -2.91 10.40 11.52
C MET A 56 -3.69 11.67 11.18
N LYS A 57 -3.46 12.78 11.88
CA LYS A 57 -4.08 14.08 11.57
C LYS A 57 -3.63 14.61 10.22
N ILE A 58 -2.34 14.48 9.88
CA ILE A 58 -1.80 14.87 8.56
C ILE A 58 -2.46 14.04 7.46
N LEU A 59 -2.49 12.72 7.61
CA LEU A 59 -3.08 11.81 6.61
C LEU A 59 -4.59 12.03 6.47
N HIS A 60 -5.29 12.25 7.57
CA HIS A 60 -6.73 12.56 7.54
C HIS A 60 -7.00 13.89 6.83
N ALA A 61 -6.19 14.93 7.06
CA ALA A 61 -6.30 16.23 6.40
C ALA A 61 -6.12 16.13 4.87
N MET A 62 -5.20 15.27 4.39
CA MET A 62 -5.02 15.03 2.96
C MET A 62 -6.09 14.10 2.33
N GLY A 63 -7.04 13.64 3.13
CA GLY A 63 -8.16 12.82 2.67
C GLY A 63 -7.95 11.31 2.77
N ILE A 64 -6.83 10.82 3.30
CA ILE A 64 -6.62 9.39 3.53
C ILE A 64 -7.61 8.89 4.58
N ARG A 65 -8.18 7.71 4.34
CA ARG A 65 -9.15 7.07 5.23
C ARG A 65 -8.84 5.61 5.53
N PHE A 66 -7.92 4.99 4.77
CA PHE A 66 -7.59 3.60 4.95
C PHE A 66 -6.07 3.40 4.99
N LEU A 67 -5.56 2.86 6.09
CA LEU A 67 -4.15 2.58 6.30
C LEU A 67 -3.86 1.10 6.12
N ARG A 68 -2.67 0.77 5.65
CA ARG A 68 -2.12 -0.58 5.68
C ARG A 68 -0.90 -0.64 6.57
N THR A 69 -0.86 -1.61 7.50
CA THR A 69 0.30 -2.00 8.30
C THR A 69 0.84 -3.36 7.84
N TYR A 70 2.00 -3.80 8.37
CA TYR A 70 2.73 -4.94 7.80
C TYR A 70 2.88 -6.14 8.74
N ASN A 71 2.89 -5.91 10.04
CA ASN A 71 3.00 -6.94 11.07
C ASN A 71 2.36 -6.49 12.38
N VAL A 72 2.08 -7.44 13.24
CA VAL A 72 1.55 -7.21 14.60
C VAL A 72 2.46 -7.78 15.70
N GLN A 73 3.62 -8.31 15.34
CA GLN A 73 4.65 -8.74 16.29
C GLN A 73 5.28 -7.55 17.03
N LEU A 74 5.38 -6.40 16.37
CA LEU A 74 5.83 -5.15 16.98
C LEU A 74 4.63 -4.37 17.54
N PRO A 75 4.81 -3.55 18.58
CA PRO A 75 3.74 -2.73 19.16
C PRO A 75 3.10 -1.74 18.17
N HIS A 76 3.79 -1.43 17.09
CA HIS A 76 3.43 -0.41 16.11
C HIS A 76 1.97 -0.49 15.65
N ALA A 77 1.55 -1.63 15.09
CA ALA A 77 0.18 -1.75 14.54
C ALA A 77 -0.90 -1.58 15.62
N GLY A 78 -0.68 -2.13 16.82
CA GLY A 78 -1.55 -1.93 17.97
C GLY A 78 -1.63 -0.46 18.39
N ASN A 79 -0.49 0.23 18.42
CA ASN A 79 -0.41 1.65 18.74
C ASN A 79 -1.09 2.53 17.66
N VAL A 80 -0.99 2.16 16.37
CA VAL A 80 -1.70 2.85 15.27
C VAL A 80 -3.22 2.75 15.49
N VAL A 81 -3.73 1.55 15.74
CA VAL A 81 -5.16 1.34 16.00
C VAL A 81 -5.62 2.09 17.24
N GLN A 82 -4.81 2.08 18.32
CA GLN A 82 -5.09 2.84 19.54
C GLN A 82 -5.10 4.35 19.29
N ALA A 83 -4.14 4.89 18.52
CA ALA A 83 -4.10 6.31 18.16
C ALA A 83 -5.35 6.74 17.37
N ILE A 84 -5.80 5.92 16.42
CA ILE A 84 -7.04 6.16 15.67
C ILE A 84 -8.24 6.13 16.61
N HIS A 85 -8.32 5.15 17.51
CA HIS A 85 -9.40 5.02 18.49
C HIS A 85 -9.53 6.29 19.35
N GLU A 86 -8.41 6.76 19.92
CA GLU A 86 -8.39 7.97 20.73
C GLU A 86 -8.76 9.24 19.93
N LEU A 87 -8.32 9.35 18.66
CA LEU A 87 -8.70 10.47 17.80
C LEU A 87 -10.20 10.46 17.45
N LYS A 88 -10.81 9.27 17.28
CA LYS A 88 -12.27 9.13 17.11
C LYS A 88 -13.05 9.50 18.37
N GLU A 89 -12.48 9.27 19.57
CA GLU A 89 -13.08 9.73 20.83
C GLU A 89 -12.96 11.26 21.00
N GLU A 90 -11.84 11.86 20.55
CA GLU A 90 -11.61 13.31 20.57
C GLU A 90 -12.47 14.08 19.56
N ASP A 91 -12.66 13.53 18.34
CA ASP A 91 -13.45 14.12 17.26
C ASP A 91 -14.31 13.05 16.55
N SER A 92 -15.59 13.13 16.74
CA SER A 92 -16.58 12.21 16.11
C SER A 92 -16.59 12.24 14.56
N ASN A 93 -15.97 13.26 13.94
CA ASN A 93 -15.80 13.34 12.48
C ASN A 93 -14.50 12.70 12.01
N PHE A 94 -13.62 12.31 12.92
CA PHE A 94 -12.38 11.61 12.56
C PHE A 94 -12.72 10.19 12.09
N GLU A 95 -12.46 9.91 10.81
CA GLU A 95 -12.76 8.63 10.18
C GLU A 95 -11.51 8.04 9.56
N MET A 96 -11.04 6.90 10.08
CA MET A 96 -9.88 6.17 9.56
C MET A 96 -9.99 4.69 9.90
N TYR A 97 -9.56 3.83 8.97
CA TYR A 97 -9.64 2.38 9.04
C TYR A 97 -8.28 1.75 8.79
N VAL A 98 -8.13 0.48 9.16
CA VAL A 98 -6.86 -0.24 9.08
C VAL A 98 -7.03 -1.60 8.43
N MET A 99 -6.16 -1.90 7.47
CA MET A 99 -5.79 -3.22 6.99
C MET A 99 -4.57 -3.67 7.79
N LEU A 100 -4.76 -4.61 8.71
CA LEU A 100 -3.67 -5.20 9.46
C LEU A 100 -2.90 -6.19 8.61
N GLY A 101 -1.58 -6.04 8.51
CA GLY A 101 -0.70 -7.10 8.04
C GLY A 101 -0.41 -8.08 9.18
N ALA A 102 -0.50 -9.36 8.90
CA ALA A 102 -0.02 -10.45 9.76
C ALA A 102 1.14 -11.14 9.04
N TRP A 103 2.35 -10.97 9.51
CA TRP A 103 3.57 -11.46 8.86
C TRP A 103 3.66 -12.98 8.94
N ILE A 104 3.98 -13.62 7.82
CA ILE A 104 4.14 -15.08 7.73
C ILE A 104 5.53 -15.41 7.21
N ASP A 105 6.24 -16.27 7.94
CA ASP A 105 7.58 -16.75 7.64
C ASP A 105 7.62 -18.25 7.38
N CYS A 106 8.59 -18.69 6.56
CA CYS A 106 8.98 -20.10 6.47
C CYS A 106 9.83 -20.52 7.67
N ALA A 107 10.02 -21.81 7.86
CA ALA A 107 10.93 -22.33 8.88
C ALA A 107 12.38 -21.88 8.59
N GLY A 108 13.07 -21.39 9.61
CA GLY A 108 14.43 -20.86 9.47
C GLY A 108 14.50 -19.58 8.64
N ALA A 109 13.43 -18.83 8.48
CA ALA A 109 13.43 -17.52 7.81
C ALA A 109 14.49 -16.60 8.40
N TRP A 110 15.08 -15.74 7.53
CA TRP A 110 16.11 -14.76 7.90
C TRP A 110 17.44 -15.39 8.40
N THR A 111 17.64 -16.70 8.18
CA THR A 111 18.91 -17.41 8.41
C THR A 111 19.57 -17.77 7.09
N ASP A 112 20.75 -18.39 7.16
CA ASP A 112 21.47 -18.89 5.96
C ASP A 112 20.81 -20.13 5.32
N SER A 113 19.75 -20.68 5.93
CA SER A 113 19.12 -21.95 5.51
C SER A 113 17.60 -21.91 5.72
N PRO A 114 16.86 -21.04 5.03
CA PRO A 114 15.40 -21.04 5.09
C PRO A 114 14.83 -22.32 4.43
N ASP A 115 13.80 -22.91 5.04
CA ASP A 115 13.09 -24.06 4.49
C ASP A 115 11.69 -23.62 4.03
N HIS A 116 11.57 -23.32 2.75
CA HIS A 116 10.32 -22.86 2.11
C HIS A 116 9.23 -23.92 2.00
N SER A 117 9.54 -25.20 2.26
CA SER A 117 8.57 -26.29 2.31
C SER A 117 7.83 -26.37 3.63
N MET A 118 8.29 -25.65 4.65
CA MET A 118 7.77 -25.64 6.01
C MET A 118 7.52 -24.21 6.47
N GLU A 119 6.49 -24.00 7.27
CA GLU A 119 6.24 -22.72 7.92
C GLU A 119 6.94 -22.63 9.30
N ASP A 120 7.20 -21.40 9.79
CA ASP A 120 7.46 -21.17 11.21
C ASP A 120 6.13 -21.17 11.98
N ALA A 121 5.64 -22.36 12.32
CA ALA A 121 4.30 -22.54 12.86
C ALA A 121 4.08 -21.78 14.19
N GLU A 122 5.11 -21.66 15.04
CA GLU A 122 4.99 -20.97 16.33
C GLU A 122 4.91 -19.45 16.13
N ALA A 123 5.84 -18.88 15.36
CA ALA A 123 5.86 -17.43 15.07
C ALA A 123 4.59 -17.01 14.32
N ASN A 124 4.20 -17.75 13.28
CA ASN A 124 3.00 -17.49 12.49
C ASN A 124 1.73 -17.55 13.34
N ALA A 125 1.57 -18.56 14.20
CA ALA A 125 0.41 -18.67 15.09
C ALA A 125 0.32 -17.46 16.03
N GLN A 126 1.43 -17.05 16.66
CA GLN A 126 1.46 -15.87 17.53
C GLN A 126 1.12 -14.58 16.79
N GLU A 127 1.56 -14.46 15.55
CA GLU A 127 1.25 -13.29 14.70
C GLU A 127 -0.24 -13.23 14.38
N ILE A 128 -0.84 -14.33 13.96
CA ILE A 128 -2.28 -14.45 13.69
C ILE A 128 -3.10 -14.20 14.96
N GLU A 129 -2.72 -14.77 16.12
CA GLU A 129 -3.42 -14.54 17.39
C GLU A 129 -3.44 -13.05 17.77
N ARG A 130 -2.32 -12.32 17.60
CA ARG A 130 -2.27 -10.87 17.83
C ARG A 130 -3.18 -10.09 16.88
N ALA A 131 -3.19 -10.45 15.59
CA ALA A 131 -4.07 -9.81 14.62
C ALA A 131 -5.55 -10.04 14.94
N VAL A 132 -5.92 -11.26 15.33
CA VAL A 132 -7.28 -11.62 15.80
C VAL A 132 -7.67 -10.79 17.02
N ALA A 133 -6.78 -10.67 18.02
CA ALA A 133 -7.04 -9.89 19.22
C ALA A 133 -7.32 -8.41 18.90
N LEU A 134 -6.51 -7.80 18.05
CA LEU A 134 -6.71 -6.40 17.63
C LEU A 134 -8.01 -6.21 16.84
N ALA A 135 -8.30 -7.09 15.89
CA ALA A 135 -9.52 -7.00 15.09
C ALA A 135 -10.80 -7.20 15.93
N ALA A 136 -10.75 -8.11 16.93
CA ALA A 136 -11.87 -8.31 17.84
C ALA A 136 -12.05 -7.15 18.84
N GLN A 137 -10.95 -6.50 19.24
CA GLN A 137 -10.98 -5.36 20.16
C GLN A 137 -11.46 -4.07 19.48
N PHE A 138 -11.09 -3.84 18.21
CA PHE A 138 -11.38 -2.62 17.47
C PHE A 138 -12.10 -2.89 16.13
N PRO A 139 -13.29 -3.51 16.17
CA PRO A 139 -14.00 -3.95 14.95
C PRO A 139 -14.49 -2.78 14.08
N ASP A 140 -14.62 -1.60 14.66
CA ASP A 140 -14.98 -0.37 13.96
C ASP A 140 -13.80 0.29 13.22
N ILE A 141 -12.55 -0.13 13.53
CA ILE A 141 -11.31 0.40 12.92
C ILE A 141 -10.65 -0.64 12.00
N VAL A 142 -10.45 -1.85 12.50
CA VAL A 142 -9.82 -2.93 11.71
C VAL A 142 -10.85 -3.56 10.79
N LYS A 143 -10.66 -3.38 9.49
CA LYS A 143 -11.61 -3.85 8.46
C LYS A 143 -11.08 -4.95 7.57
N VAL A 144 -9.75 -5.14 7.56
CA VAL A 144 -9.08 -6.19 6.78
C VAL A 144 -7.94 -6.79 7.61
N ILE A 145 -7.75 -8.10 7.50
CA ILE A 145 -6.50 -8.79 7.86
C ILE A 145 -5.87 -9.34 6.59
N ALA A 146 -4.62 -8.95 6.31
CA ALA A 146 -3.80 -9.50 5.23
C ALA A 146 -2.82 -10.52 5.81
N VAL A 147 -2.96 -11.77 5.41
CA VAL A 147 -2.12 -12.89 5.83
C VAL A 147 -0.89 -12.96 4.94
N GLY A 148 0.27 -12.63 5.48
CA GLY A 148 1.52 -12.51 4.75
C GLY A 148 1.68 -11.18 4.00
N ASN A 149 2.93 -10.82 3.74
CA ASN A 149 3.34 -9.72 2.89
C ASN A 149 4.41 -10.22 1.95
N GLU A 150 4.10 -10.28 0.63
CA GLU A 150 5.00 -10.86 -0.38
C GLU A 150 5.56 -12.22 0.07
N ALA A 151 4.69 -12.98 0.74
CA ALA A 151 5.06 -14.23 1.38
C ALA A 151 5.05 -15.41 0.41
N MET A 152 4.53 -15.28 -0.81
CA MET A 152 4.47 -16.35 -1.80
C MET A 152 5.39 -16.10 -3.01
N VAL A 153 5.95 -14.90 -3.14
CA VAL A 153 6.80 -14.57 -4.28
C VAL A 153 8.22 -15.13 -4.09
N HIS A 154 8.72 -15.86 -5.07
CA HIS A 154 9.97 -16.65 -4.93
C HIS A 154 11.24 -15.82 -4.76
N TRP A 155 11.25 -14.54 -5.18
CA TRP A 155 12.40 -13.67 -4.95
C TRP A 155 12.55 -13.24 -3.47
N ALA A 156 11.49 -13.38 -2.65
CA ALA A 156 11.56 -13.21 -1.20
C ALA A 156 12.30 -14.39 -0.51
N ALA A 157 13.47 -14.74 -1.04
CA ALA A 157 14.21 -15.95 -0.74
C ALA A 157 14.57 -16.13 0.75
N SER A 158 14.47 -15.07 1.56
CA SER A 158 14.73 -15.14 3.00
C SER A 158 13.56 -15.70 3.81
N TYR A 159 12.31 -15.73 3.24
CA TYR A 159 11.14 -16.04 4.07
C TYR A 159 9.91 -16.61 3.34
N PHE A 160 9.90 -16.70 2.01
CA PHE A 160 8.68 -17.09 1.30
C PHE A 160 8.17 -18.49 1.69
N VAL A 161 6.89 -18.69 1.57
CA VAL A 161 6.17 -19.95 1.84
C VAL A 161 5.35 -20.38 0.61
N ALA A 162 4.98 -21.65 0.55
CA ALA A 162 4.03 -22.12 -0.45
C ALA A 162 2.62 -21.54 -0.21
N PRO A 163 1.80 -21.31 -1.26
CA PRO A 163 0.44 -20.78 -1.12
C PRO A 163 -0.47 -21.59 -0.17
N GLY A 164 -0.21 -22.90 -0.01
CA GLY A 164 -0.93 -23.77 0.94
C GLY A 164 -0.79 -23.35 2.39
N VAL A 165 0.35 -22.75 2.79
CA VAL A 165 0.56 -22.19 4.13
C VAL A 165 -0.37 -20.98 4.35
N ILE A 166 -0.36 -20.04 3.39
CA ILE A 166 -1.24 -18.86 3.44
C ILE A 166 -2.70 -19.30 3.44
N LEU A 167 -3.08 -20.25 2.58
CA LEU A 167 -4.43 -20.82 2.53
C LEU A 167 -4.88 -21.39 3.87
N SER A 168 -3.97 -22.08 4.59
CA SER A 168 -4.28 -22.65 5.89
C SER A 168 -4.67 -21.56 6.90
N TRP A 169 -3.89 -20.47 6.97
CA TRP A 169 -4.18 -19.36 7.87
C TRP A 169 -5.39 -18.53 7.46
N VAL A 170 -5.61 -18.34 6.15
CA VAL A 170 -6.83 -17.70 5.63
C VAL A 170 -8.06 -18.51 6.04
N ASN A 171 -8.05 -19.83 5.85
CA ASN A 171 -9.15 -20.71 6.25
C ASN A 171 -9.38 -20.69 7.76
N HIS A 172 -8.32 -20.63 8.58
CA HIS A 172 -8.43 -20.46 10.01
C HIS A 172 -9.20 -19.18 10.37
N LEU A 173 -8.82 -18.04 9.80
CA LEU A 173 -9.48 -16.75 10.04
C LEU A 173 -10.94 -16.74 9.54
N GLN A 174 -11.21 -17.34 8.37
CA GLN A 174 -12.59 -17.51 7.88
C GLN A 174 -13.43 -18.38 8.83
N GLY A 175 -12.83 -19.39 9.44
CA GLY A 175 -13.45 -20.19 10.50
C GLY A 175 -13.79 -19.37 11.74
N LEU A 176 -12.92 -18.42 12.14
CA LEU A 176 -13.18 -17.50 13.27
C LEU A 176 -14.28 -16.50 12.94
N LYS A 177 -14.43 -16.06 11.69
CA LYS A 177 -15.60 -15.28 11.24
C LYS A 177 -16.89 -16.12 11.34
N ALA A 178 -16.85 -17.34 10.83
CA ALA A 178 -18.03 -18.22 10.80
C ALA A 178 -18.55 -18.59 12.20
N ASN A 179 -17.68 -18.69 13.20
CA ASN A 179 -18.06 -18.99 14.60
C ASN A 179 -18.32 -17.74 15.46
N GLY A 180 -18.20 -16.53 14.89
CA GLY A 180 -18.47 -15.26 15.56
C GLY A 180 -17.35 -14.74 16.47
N THR A 181 -16.15 -15.32 16.42
CA THR A 181 -14.96 -14.79 17.13
C THR A 181 -14.47 -13.50 16.48
N LEU A 182 -14.51 -13.42 15.15
CA LEU A 182 -14.23 -12.22 14.38
C LEU A 182 -15.53 -11.66 13.79
N PRO A 183 -15.59 -10.33 13.50
CA PRO A 183 -16.72 -9.72 12.81
C PRO A 183 -16.96 -10.39 11.44
N ALA A 184 -18.23 -10.65 11.12
CA ALA A 184 -18.59 -11.31 9.86
C ALA A 184 -18.27 -10.45 8.63
N ASP A 185 -18.20 -9.12 8.78
CA ASP A 185 -17.90 -8.13 7.76
C ASP A 185 -16.41 -7.74 7.68
N LEU A 186 -15.56 -8.34 8.53
CA LEU A 186 -14.11 -8.27 8.38
C LEU A 186 -13.68 -9.04 7.13
N TRP A 187 -12.88 -8.44 6.27
CA TRP A 187 -12.34 -9.14 5.10
C TRP A 187 -10.96 -9.72 5.36
N ILE A 188 -10.74 -10.91 4.83
CA ILE A 188 -9.47 -11.63 4.91
C ILE A 188 -8.87 -11.71 3.51
N THR A 189 -7.59 -11.37 3.41
CA THR A 189 -6.82 -11.44 2.15
C THR A 189 -5.40 -11.95 2.43
N SER A 190 -4.59 -12.07 1.41
CA SER A 190 -3.14 -12.04 1.44
C SER A 190 -2.67 -10.92 0.51
N SER A 191 -1.58 -10.25 0.83
CA SER A 191 -1.09 -9.11 0.04
C SER A 191 0.28 -9.47 -0.53
N ASP A 192 0.34 -9.67 -1.85
CA ASP A 192 1.49 -10.27 -2.49
C ASP A 192 1.73 -9.72 -3.90
N ASN A 193 2.90 -10.00 -4.44
CA ASN A 193 3.32 -9.59 -5.78
C ASN A 193 2.36 -10.11 -6.86
N PHE A 194 2.20 -9.36 -7.94
CA PHE A 194 1.33 -9.75 -9.06
C PHE A 194 1.66 -11.15 -9.62
N ALA A 195 2.95 -11.53 -9.60
CA ALA A 195 3.38 -12.83 -10.08
C ALA A 195 2.76 -13.97 -9.28
N SER A 196 2.76 -13.86 -7.95
CA SER A 196 2.20 -14.85 -7.02
C SER A 196 0.70 -15.01 -7.14
N TRP A 197 0.00 -13.96 -7.57
CA TRP A 197 -1.45 -13.99 -7.84
C TRP A 197 -1.82 -14.44 -9.25
N GLY A 198 -0.89 -15.10 -9.95
CA GLY A 198 -1.13 -15.70 -11.26
C GLY A 198 -0.82 -14.79 -12.44
N GLY A 199 -0.32 -13.58 -12.22
CA GLY A 199 0.22 -12.73 -13.29
C GLY A 199 1.64 -13.11 -13.72
N GLY A 200 2.32 -13.98 -12.96
CA GLY A 200 3.63 -14.53 -13.29
C GLY A 200 3.58 -15.79 -14.15
N GLY A 201 4.71 -16.49 -14.25
CA GLY A 201 4.85 -17.72 -15.02
C GLY A 201 4.08 -18.91 -14.42
N ALA A 202 4.09 -20.02 -15.17
CA ALA A 202 3.37 -21.23 -14.80
C ALA A 202 3.80 -21.86 -13.46
N GLU A 203 4.98 -21.50 -12.95
CA GLU A 203 5.50 -21.94 -11.65
C GLU A 203 4.65 -21.46 -10.47
N TYR A 204 3.91 -20.37 -10.65
CA TYR A 204 2.97 -19.87 -9.65
C TYR A 204 1.57 -20.50 -9.75
N HIS A 205 1.23 -21.12 -10.90
CA HIS A 205 -0.09 -21.66 -11.14
C HIS A 205 -0.22 -23.08 -10.56
N ASN A 206 -0.90 -23.19 -9.40
CA ASN A 206 -1.10 -24.47 -8.73
C ASN A 206 -2.46 -24.54 -8.02
N GLU A 207 -2.81 -25.74 -7.54
CA GLU A 207 -4.13 -25.99 -6.90
C GLU A 207 -4.29 -25.20 -5.60
N ASP A 208 -3.21 -25.01 -4.82
CA ASP A 208 -3.25 -24.26 -3.57
C ASP A 208 -3.52 -22.78 -3.82
N LEU A 209 -2.89 -22.18 -4.84
CA LEU A 209 -3.20 -20.81 -5.25
C LEU A 209 -4.67 -20.68 -5.69
N ASN A 210 -5.17 -21.63 -6.47
CA ASN A 210 -6.58 -21.62 -6.90
C ASN A 210 -7.54 -21.72 -5.71
N ALA A 211 -7.20 -22.53 -4.70
CA ALA A 211 -7.97 -22.64 -3.48
C ALA A 211 -7.88 -21.37 -2.63
N LEU A 212 -6.69 -20.76 -2.56
CA LEU A 212 -6.48 -19.49 -1.85
C LEU A 212 -7.30 -18.35 -2.47
N ILE A 213 -7.32 -18.22 -3.81
CA ILE A 213 -8.15 -17.24 -4.52
C ILE A 213 -9.62 -17.38 -4.13
N LYS A 214 -10.13 -18.61 -3.97
CA LYS A 214 -11.51 -18.85 -3.53
C LYS A 214 -11.73 -18.50 -2.06
N ALA A 215 -10.73 -18.72 -1.21
CA ALA A 215 -10.84 -18.58 0.24
C ALA A 215 -10.75 -17.12 0.73
N VAL A 216 -9.98 -16.26 0.05
CA VAL A 216 -9.88 -14.84 0.41
C VAL A 216 -11.15 -14.08 0.04
N ASP A 217 -11.45 -12.99 0.76
CA ASP A 217 -12.58 -12.11 0.42
C ASP A 217 -12.27 -11.25 -0.81
N TYR A 218 -11.00 -10.93 -1.06
CA TYR A 218 -10.50 -10.27 -2.27
C TYR A 218 -9.00 -10.55 -2.46
N VAL A 219 -8.49 -10.31 -3.66
CA VAL A 219 -7.06 -10.41 -3.97
C VAL A 219 -6.39 -9.04 -3.80
N SER A 220 -5.35 -8.98 -2.97
CA SER A 220 -4.54 -7.79 -2.73
C SER A 220 -3.19 -7.95 -3.44
N MET A 221 -3.03 -7.32 -4.63
CA MET A 221 -1.84 -7.48 -5.45
C MET A 221 -0.88 -6.30 -5.33
N HIS A 222 0.42 -6.57 -5.43
CA HIS A 222 1.45 -5.55 -5.54
C HIS A 222 1.95 -5.38 -6.98
N THR A 223 2.27 -4.15 -7.37
CA THR A 223 2.85 -3.81 -8.67
C THR A 223 3.87 -2.70 -8.51
N TYR A 224 5.11 -2.93 -8.97
CA TYR A 224 6.21 -1.98 -8.79
C TYR A 224 6.98 -1.72 -10.09
N PRO A 225 6.41 -0.94 -11.03
CA PRO A 225 7.16 -0.54 -12.22
C PRO A 225 8.44 0.23 -11.87
N PHE A 226 8.53 0.86 -10.69
CA PHE A 226 9.76 1.49 -10.22
C PHE A 226 10.94 0.52 -10.24
N HIS A 227 10.80 -0.66 -9.64
CA HIS A 227 11.85 -1.68 -9.64
C HIS A 227 12.10 -2.23 -11.04
N ASP A 228 11.05 -2.38 -11.84
CA ASP A 228 11.13 -2.87 -13.21
C ASP A 228 11.79 -1.89 -14.19
N THR A 229 12.01 -0.63 -13.81
CA THR A 229 12.87 0.26 -14.59
C THR A 229 14.31 -0.24 -14.70
N HIS A 230 14.73 -1.12 -13.76
CA HIS A 230 16.03 -1.80 -13.77
C HIS A 230 15.93 -3.27 -14.17
N TYR A 231 14.96 -4.02 -13.59
CA TYR A 231 14.89 -5.48 -13.78
C TYR A 231 14.20 -5.90 -15.08
N ASN A 232 13.24 -5.12 -15.57
CA ASN A 232 12.45 -5.37 -16.80
C ASN A 232 12.29 -4.06 -17.60
N PRO A 233 13.39 -3.46 -18.09
CA PRO A 233 13.42 -2.06 -18.54
C PRO A 233 12.78 -1.80 -19.91
N GLU A 234 12.16 -2.76 -20.59
CA GLU A 234 11.64 -2.63 -21.95
C GLU A 234 10.64 -1.47 -22.09
N PHE A 235 9.79 -1.26 -21.08
CA PHE A 235 8.84 -0.14 -21.07
C PHE A 235 9.50 1.20 -20.72
N TRP A 236 10.67 1.18 -20.09
CA TRP A 236 11.35 2.35 -19.54
C TRP A 236 12.45 2.88 -20.43
N SER A 237 13.21 2.00 -21.07
CA SER A 237 14.41 2.35 -21.87
C SER A 237 14.09 3.16 -23.11
N GLY A 238 15.10 3.91 -23.59
CA GLY A 238 15.00 4.79 -24.76
C GLY A 238 14.60 4.12 -26.07
N GLU A 239 14.77 2.80 -26.22
CA GLU A 239 14.27 2.04 -27.38
C GLU A 239 12.73 1.98 -27.41
N ALA A 240 12.07 2.12 -26.26
CA ALA A 240 10.61 2.29 -26.18
C ALA A 240 10.16 3.72 -26.55
N LEU A 241 11.09 4.68 -26.58
CA LEU A 241 10.85 6.07 -26.97
C LEU A 241 10.86 6.17 -28.50
N GLY A 242 9.70 6.19 -29.14
CA GLY A 242 9.60 6.46 -30.57
C GLY A 242 10.14 7.86 -30.93
N GLU A 243 10.55 8.05 -32.18
CA GLU A 243 11.11 9.34 -32.70
C GLU A 243 10.20 10.59 -32.47
N GLU A 244 8.91 10.40 -32.20
CA GLU A 244 7.94 11.46 -31.91
C GLU A 244 8.15 12.16 -30.56
N GLU A 245 8.93 11.59 -29.65
CA GLU A 245 9.16 12.14 -28.29
C GLU A 245 10.28 13.17 -28.24
N VAL A 246 11.15 13.20 -29.24
CA VAL A 246 12.34 14.07 -29.30
C VAL A 246 11.99 15.58 -29.43
N GLY A 247 10.72 15.92 -29.62
CA GLY A 247 10.27 17.31 -29.86
C GLY A 247 9.42 17.96 -28.77
N LYS A 248 9.07 17.23 -27.70
CA LYS A 248 8.24 17.75 -26.60
C LYS A 248 9.15 18.23 -25.48
N GLY A 249 9.39 19.48 -25.32
CA GLY A 249 10.17 20.17 -24.27
C GLY A 249 10.84 19.31 -23.17
N ASN A 250 11.67 19.86 -22.31
CA ASN A 250 12.54 19.11 -21.38
C ASN A 250 11.84 18.04 -20.52
N ASN A 251 10.53 18.15 -20.22
CA ASN A 251 9.82 17.18 -19.38
C ASN A 251 8.91 16.22 -20.16
N GLY A 252 8.68 16.41 -21.45
CA GLY A 252 7.77 15.57 -22.24
C GLY A 252 8.19 14.09 -22.31
N ALA A 253 9.50 13.81 -22.40
CA ALA A 253 10.02 12.44 -22.36
C ALA A 253 9.78 11.77 -20.99
N VAL A 254 9.95 12.54 -19.90
CA VAL A 254 9.67 12.06 -18.53
C VAL A 254 8.19 11.75 -18.36
N GLU A 255 7.30 12.65 -18.78
CA GLU A 255 5.84 12.45 -18.67
C GLU A 255 5.39 11.22 -19.45
N ASN A 256 5.94 11.00 -20.65
CA ASN A 256 5.62 9.81 -21.45
C ASN A 256 6.16 8.52 -20.79
N ALA A 257 7.37 8.54 -20.23
CA ALA A 257 7.92 7.40 -19.49
C ALA A 257 7.04 7.06 -18.28
N MET A 258 6.56 8.07 -17.55
CA MET A 258 5.67 7.86 -16.41
C MET A 258 4.28 7.35 -16.83
N ALA A 259 3.76 7.79 -17.96
CA ALA A 259 2.53 7.24 -18.52
C ALA A 259 2.69 5.75 -18.88
N ARG A 260 3.85 5.34 -19.42
CA ARG A 260 4.16 3.93 -19.65
C ARG A 260 4.31 3.12 -18.35
N ALA A 261 4.89 3.71 -17.30
CA ALA A 261 4.98 3.06 -15.99
C ALA A 261 3.58 2.78 -15.40
N VAL A 262 2.65 3.73 -15.50
CA VAL A 262 1.25 3.51 -15.10
C VAL A 262 0.59 2.43 -15.96
N ALA A 263 0.79 2.47 -17.28
CA ALA A 263 0.26 1.44 -18.20
C ALA A 263 0.85 0.05 -17.90
N TYR A 264 2.10 -0.03 -17.47
CA TYR A 264 2.73 -1.27 -17.04
C TYR A 264 2.02 -1.87 -15.80
N SER A 265 1.73 -1.05 -14.78
CA SER A 265 0.92 -1.47 -13.64
C SER A 265 -0.48 -1.95 -14.06
N GLN A 266 -1.11 -1.25 -15.00
CA GLN A 266 -2.42 -1.66 -15.54
C GLN A 266 -2.36 -3.01 -16.24
N ASN A 267 -1.29 -3.31 -16.97
CA ASN A 267 -1.10 -4.61 -17.63
C ASN A 267 -0.90 -5.73 -16.60
N GLN A 268 -0.08 -5.53 -15.56
CA GLN A 268 0.08 -6.51 -14.49
C GLN A 268 -1.24 -6.77 -13.77
N TYR A 269 -1.99 -5.71 -13.46
CA TYR A 269 -3.33 -5.82 -12.88
C TYR A 269 -4.29 -6.63 -13.78
N ALA A 270 -4.32 -6.34 -15.07
CA ALA A 270 -5.17 -7.05 -16.02
C ALA A 270 -4.83 -8.55 -16.12
N GLN A 271 -3.54 -8.91 -16.04
CA GLN A 271 -3.09 -10.30 -16.03
C GLN A 271 -3.59 -11.02 -14.77
N VAL A 272 -3.46 -10.40 -13.59
CA VAL A 272 -3.98 -10.97 -12.34
C VAL A 272 -5.50 -11.12 -12.39
N VAL A 273 -6.22 -10.08 -12.82
CA VAL A 273 -7.69 -10.14 -12.95
C VAL A 273 -8.11 -11.27 -13.87
N ALA A 274 -7.45 -11.45 -15.03
CA ALA A 274 -7.77 -12.52 -15.96
C ALA A 274 -7.58 -13.91 -15.34
N TYR A 275 -6.49 -14.13 -14.60
CA TYR A 275 -6.25 -15.39 -13.89
C TYR A 275 -7.25 -15.61 -12.76
N VAL A 276 -7.43 -14.64 -11.90
CA VAL A 276 -8.33 -14.69 -10.74
C VAL A 276 -9.77 -14.98 -11.19
N GLN A 277 -10.28 -14.26 -12.18
CA GLN A 277 -11.63 -14.45 -12.70
C GLN A 277 -11.83 -15.79 -13.44
N SER A 278 -10.75 -16.40 -13.92
CA SER A 278 -10.84 -17.78 -14.44
C SER A 278 -11.09 -18.82 -13.33
N ILE A 279 -10.83 -18.47 -12.06
CA ILE A 279 -10.99 -19.34 -10.88
C ILE A 279 -12.27 -18.98 -10.11
N ASP A 280 -12.55 -17.69 -9.94
CA ASP A 280 -13.70 -17.11 -9.25
C ASP A 280 -14.10 -15.79 -9.96
N GLU A 281 -15.17 -15.85 -10.77
CA GLU A 281 -15.59 -14.79 -11.70
C GLU A 281 -15.88 -13.46 -10.98
N ASP A 282 -16.39 -13.52 -9.76
CA ASP A 282 -16.82 -12.35 -8.99
C ASP A 282 -15.74 -11.84 -8.00
N LYS A 283 -14.57 -12.48 -7.94
CA LYS A 283 -13.52 -12.14 -6.98
C LYS A 283 -12.96 -10.74 -7.22
N PRO A 284 -13.10 -9.79 -6.26
CA PRO A 284 -12.49 -8.47 -6.40
C PRO A 284 -10.95 -8.54 -6.36
N VAL A 285 -10.32 -7.65 -7.12
CA VAL A 285 -8.87 -7.45 -7.10
C VAL A 285 -8.60 -5.98 -6.79
N HIS A 286 -7.77 -5.72 -5.78
CA HIS A 286 -7.33 -4.38 -5.41
C HIS A 286 -5.80 -4.31 -5.36
N ILE A 287 -5.23 -3.12 -5.46
CA ILE A 287 -3.79 -2.91 -5.34
C ILE A 287 -3.45 -2.74 -3.86
N GLY A 288 -2.82 -3.77 -3.30
CA GLY A 288 -2.36 -3.79 -1.91
C GLY A 288 -1.10 -2.98 -1.69
N GLU A 289 -0.28 -2.81 -2.75
CA GLU A 289 0.92 -2.01 -2.67
C GLU A 289 1.42 -1.59 -4.04
N THR A 290 1.84 -0.33 -4.14
CA THR A 290 2.59 0.24 -5.26
C THR A 290 3.21 1.55 -4.83
N GLY A 291 4.35 1.94 -5.42
CA GLY A 291 5.02 3.16 -5.04
C GLY A 291 6.12 3.57 -6.00
N TRP A 292 6.70 4.75 -5.72
CA TRP A 292 7.81 5.31 -6.49
C TRP A 292 8.74 6.08 -5.56
N ALA A 293 10.03 5.74 -5.54
CA ALA A 293 10.99 6.43 -4.70
C ALA A 293 11.41 7.77 -5.29
N SER A 294 11.69 8.75 -4.43
CA SER A 294 12.12 10.10 -4.81
C SER A 294 13.64 10.29 -4.84
N ILE A 295 14.39 9.39 -4.22
CA ILE A 295 15.86 9.41 -4.17
C ILE A 295 16.37 7.99 -4.40
N SER A 296 17.49 7.86 -5.11
CA SER A 296 18.31 6.65 -5.18
C SER A 296 19.71 7.01 -5.67
N ASP A 297 20.74 6.38 -5.10
CA ASP A 297 22.12 6.43 -5.59
C ASP A 297 22.54 5.15 -6.34
N GLY A 298 21.68 4.11 -6.31
CA GLY A 298 21.93 2.82 -6.92
C GLY A 298 21.26 2.63 -8.29
N PHE A 299 20.61 1.49 -8.44
CA PHE A 299 19.97 1.05 -9.70
C PHE A 299 18.99 2.05 -10.31
N TYR A 300 18.40 2.92 -9.49
CA TYR A 300 17.36 3.88 -9.90
C TYR A 300 17.86 5.33 -9.89
N GLY A 301 19.14 5.55 -9.53
CA GLY A 301 19.80 6.84 -9.49
C GLY A 301 20.39 7.28 -10.82
N PRO A 302 21.27 8.32 -10.79
CA PRO A 302 21.83 8.96 -12.00
C PRO A 302 22.61 8.03 -12.94
N GLU A 303 23.30 7.04 -12.39
CA GLU A 303 24.11 6.07 -13.17
C GLU A 303 23.32 4.78 -13.50
N GLY A 304 22.09 4.65 -12.97
CA GLY A 304 21.18 3.54 -13.23
C GLY A 304 20.06 3.92 -14.19
N SER A 305 18.85 3.49 -13.87
CA SER A 305 17.65 3.73 -14.70
C SER A 305 17.16 5.18 -14.65
N ARG A 306 17.67 6.00 -13.75
CA ARG A 306 17.28 7.42 -13.54
C ARG A 306 15.81 7.59 -13.16
N ALA A 307 15.22 6.58 -12.52
CA ALA A 307 13.82 6.57 -12.15
C ALA A 307 13.51 7.46 -10.94
N ALA A 308 14.45 7.59 -9.98
CA ALA A 308 14.19 8.21 -8.70
C ALA A 308 14.32 9.75 -8.76
N ASP A 309 13.22 10.47 -8.64
CA ASP A 309 13.10 11.87 -8.25
C ASP A 309 11.65 12.21 -7.87
N GLU A 310 11.43 13.35 -7.18
CA GLU A 310 10.10 13.76 -6.72
C GLU A 310 9.13 14.10 -7.86
N TYR A 311 9.61 14.52 -9.02
CA TYR A 311 8.76 14.84 -10.15
C TYR A 311 8.10 13.56 -10.70
N LYS A 312 8.89 12.51 -10.89
CA LYS A 312 8.40 11.21 -11.35
C LYS A 312 7.51 10.55 -10.28
N GLN A 313 7.91 10.64 -9.00
CA GLN A 313 7.07 10.16 -7.90
C GLN A 313 5.67 10.79 -7.94
N ALA A 314 5.59 12.10 -8.17
CA ALA A 314 4.33 12.82 -8.26
C ALA A 314 3.48 12.38 -9.45
N LEU A 315 4.11 12.23 -10.63
CA LEU A 315 3.41 11.75 -11.83
C LEU A 315 2.87 10.33 -11.67
N PHE A 316 3.66 9.45 -11.06
CA PHE A 316 3.22 8.08 -10.77
C PHE A 316 2.08 8.05 -9.75
N TYR A 317 2.23 8.75 -8.63
CA TYR A 317 1.18 8.86 -7.61
C TYR A 317 -0.13 9.37 -8.21
N GLN A 318 -0.08 10.46 -8.98
CA GLN A 318 -1.27 11.03 -9.61
C GLN A 318 -1.87 10.06 -10.63
N GLY A 319 -1.05 9.47 -11.50
CA GLY A 319 -1.51 8.53 -12.53
C GLY A 319 -2.18 7.29 -11.94
N MET A 320 -1.60 6.72 -10.88
CA MET A 320 -2.19 5.58 -10.17
C MET A 320 -3.51 5.95 -9.49
N ARG A 321 -3.58 7.08 -8.82
CA ARG A 321 -4.83 7.57 -8.20
C ARG A 321 -5.93 7.82 -9.22
N ASP A 322 -5.62 8.51 -10.32
CA ASP A 322 -6.58 8.82 -11.37
C ASP A 322 -7.14 7.56 -12.02
N TRP A 323 -6.29 6.56 -12.23
CA TRP A 323 -6.73 5.29 -12.78
C TRP A 323 -7.60 4.52 -11.78
N THR A 324 -7.09 4.27 -10.58
CA THR A 324 -7.74 3.40 -9.61
C THR A 324 -9.05 3.97 -9.09
N GLN A 325 -9.16 5.30 -8.91
CA GLN A 325 -10.40 5.96 -8.56
C GLN A 325 -11.48 5.79 -9.64
N ARG A 326 -11.11 5.96 -10.94
CA ARG A 326 -12.06 5.76 -12.05
C ARG A 326 -12.49 4.31 -12.20
N ALA A 327 -11.62 3.38 -11.88
CA ALA A 327 -11.86 1.94 -12.00
C ALA A 327 -12.55 1.32 -10.77
N GLY A 328 -12.77 2.07 -9.69
CA GLY A 328 -13.31 1.53 -8.45
C GLY A 328 -12.35 0.53 -7.77
N ILE A 329 -11.05 0.79 -7.84
CA ILE A 329 -9.99 -0.04 -7.27
C ILE A 329 -9.39 0.70 -6.07
N SER A 330 -9.29 0.05 -4.91
CA SER A 330 -8.44 0.58 -3.83
C SER A 330 -6.96 0.44 -4.18
N CYS A 331 -6.18 1.47 -3.85
CA CYS A 331 -4.74 1.47 -4.04
C CYS A 331 -4.07 1.93 -2.75
N PHE A 332 -3.42 1.01 -2.06
CA PHE A 332 -2.58 1.32 -0.91
C PHE A 332 -1.22 1.78 -1.42
N TYR A 333 -1.11 3.10 -1.61
CA TYR A 333 0.13 3.68 -2.12
C TYR A 333 1.26 3.59 -1.09
N PHE A 334 2.42 3.13 -1.50
CA PHE A 334 3.61 3.00 -0.68
C PHE A 334 4.55 4.18 -0.92
N GLU A 335 4.72 5.16 0.03
CA GLU A 335 4.13 5.11 1.35
C GLU A 335 3.90 6.54 1.89
N ALA A 336 3.38 6.67 3.10
CA ALA A 336 3.05 7.98 3.67
C ALA A 336 4.29 8.86 3.92
N PHE A 337 5.26 8.35 4.67
CA PHE A 337 6.46 9.08 5.09
C PHE A 337 7.71 8.27 4.75
N ASP A 338 8.82 8.95 4.47
CA ASP A 338 10.13 8.34 4.36
C ASP A 338 10.52 7.60 5.65
N GLU A 339 11.10 6.42 5.51
CA GLU A 339 11.47 5.56 6.63
C GLU A 339 12.95 5.15 6.61
N PRO A 340 13.83 5.89 7.30
CA PRO A 340 15.28 5.72 7.21
C PRO A 340 15.81 4.40 7.82
N TRP A 341 14.97 3.64 8.53
CA TRP A 341 15.35 2.35 9.08
C TRP A 341 15.49 1.25 8.03
N LYS A 342 14.84 1.39 6.86
CA LYS A 342 14.80 0.34 5.82
C LYS A 342 16.17 0.07 5.23
N SER A 343 16.98 1.13 5.08
CA SER A 343 18.39 1.04 4.68
C SER A 343 19.22 2.01 5.50
N ALA A 344 19.31 1.77 6.83
CA ALA A 344 19.96 2.69 7.76
C ALA A 344 21.46 2.91 7.47
N ALA A 345 22.13 1.95 6.83
CA ALA A 345 23.52 2.05 6.44
C ALA A 345 23.76 2.88 5.17
N ASN A 346 22.73 3.04 4.32
CA ASN A 346 22.77 3.83 3.10
C ASN A 346 21.63 4.86 3.06
N PRO A 347 21.85 6.10 3.52
CA PRO A 347 20.80 7.13 3.59
C PRO A 347 20.20 7.52 2.24
N THR A 348 20.87 7.22 1.11
CA THR A 348 20.43 7.52 -0.25
C THR A 348 19.84 6.32 -0.99
N ASP A 349 19.64 5.21 -0.28
CA ASP A 349 18.95 4.04 -0.82
C ASP A 349 17.46 4.36 -1.08
N SER A 350 16.95 3.87 -2.21
CA SER A 350 15.55 4.08 -2.60
C SER A 350 14.55 3.60 -1.56
N GLU A 351 14.86 2.53 -0.81
CA GLU A 351 13.98 1.97 0.21
C GLU A 351 13.62 2.98 1.32
N ASN A 352 14.49 3.94 1.60
CA ASN A 352 14.24 5.00 2.58
C ASN A 352 13.32 6.12 2.06
N HIS A 353 13.02 6.19 0.74
CA HIS A 353 12.52 7.41 0.09
C HIS A 353 11.23 7.24 -0.72
N PHE A 354 10.42 6.24 -0.40
CA PHE A 354 9.10 6.05 -1.02
C PHE A 354 8.01 6.98 -0.46
N GLY A 355 8.23 7.61 0.69
CA GLY A 355 7.26 8.50 1.33
C GLY A 355 6.78 9.64 0.44
N LEU A 356 5.52 10.04 0.59
CA LEU A 356 4.99 11.30 0.04
C LEU A 356 5.43 12.51 0.86
N PHE A 357 5.83 12.27 2.10
CA PHE A 357 6.51 13.23 2.97
C PHE A 357 7.90 12.72 3.32
N THR A 358 8.82 13.64 3.59
CA THR A 358 10.10 13.28 4.23
C THR A 358 9.88 12.82 5.67
N VAL A 359 10.93 12.25 6.30
CA VAL A 359 10.87 11.85 7.70
C VAL A 359 10.53 13.00 8.66
N ASP A 360 10.87 14.23 8.30
CA ASP A 360 10.59 15.44 9.09
C ASP A 360 9.29 16.15 8.70
N GLY A 361 8.53 15.61 7.75
CA GLY A 361 7.21 16.10 7.35
C GLY A 361 7.22 17.12 6.20
N GLU A 362 8.35 17.35 5.50
CA GLU A 362 8.28 18.12 4.27
C GLU A 362 7.43 17.36 3.23
N ALA A 363 6.43 18.04 2.69
CA ALA A 363 5.56 17.51 1.64
C ALA A 363 6.31 17.51 0.30
N LYS A 364 6.48 16.33 -0.30
CA LYS A 364 7.11 16.19 -1.60
C LYS A 364 6.19 16.72 -2.71
N TYR A 365 6.71 16.85 -3.92
CA TYR A 365 6.08 17.57 -5.03
C TYR A 365 4.62 17.16 -5.29
N ALA A 366 4.30 15.87 -5.13
CA ALA A 366 2.93 15.36 -5.25
C ALA A 366 1.90 16.10 -4.37
N LEU A 367 2.34 16.63 -3.23
CA LEU A 367 1.48 17.23 -2.20
C LEU A 367 1.57 18.76 -2.15
N TRP A 368 2.42 19.40 -2.94
CA TRP A 368 2.55 20.86 -2.94
C TRP A 368 1.22 21.61 -3.15
N PRO A 369 0.30 21.14 -4.02
CA PRO A 369 -1.00 21.80 -4.13
C PRO A 369 -1.77 21.82 -2.80
N LEU A 370 -1.72 20.76 -2.00
CA LEU A 370 -2.39 20.68 -0.70
C LEU A 370 -1.77 21.66 0.31
N VAL A 371 -0.44 21.74 0.37
CA VAL A 371 0.28 22.73 1.22
C VAL A 371 -0.12 24.15 0.82
N LYS A 372 -0.08 24.46 -0.48
CA LYS A 372 -0.43 25.79 -1.01
C LYS A 372 -1.89 26.20 -0.78
N HIS A 373 -2.78 25.22 -0.62
CA HIS A 373 -4.18 25.45 -0.26
C HIS A 373 -4.44 25.46 1.25
N GLY A 374 -3.40 25.36 2.09
CA GLY A 374 -3.51 25.41 3.55
C GLY A 374 -4.12 24.17 4.19
N VAL A 375 -4.13 23.02 3.49
CA VAL A 375 -4.71 21.76 4.00
C VAL A 375 -4.03 21.31 5.30
N PHE A 376 -2.75 21.63 5.47
CA PHE A 376 -1.95 21.24 6.62
C PHE A 376 -1.68 22.38 7.61
N ASP A 377 -2.41 23.51 7.51
CA ASP A 377 -2.21 24.64 8.41
C ASP A 377 -2.43 24.23 9.87
N GLY A 378 -1.43 24.51 10.71
CA GLY A 378 -1.44 24.14 12.13
C GLY A 378 -1.07 22.69 12.44
N LEU A 379 -0.80 21.86 11.43
CA LEU A 379 -0.29 20.50 11.61
C LEU A 379 1.25 20.50 11.59
N THR A 380 1.81 19.61 12.39
CA THR A 380 3.28 19.45 12.50
C THR A 380 3.66 17.98 12.41
N ARG A 381 4.93 17.73 12.06
CA ARG A 381 5.59 16.43 12.26
C ARG A 381 6.94 16.66 12.92
N ASN A 382 7.21 15.98 14.03
CA ASN A 382 8.41 16.24 14.86
C ASN A 382 8.49 17.69 15.33
N GLY A 383 7.34 18.38 15.53
CA GLY A 383 7.29 19.80 15.85
C GLY A 383 7.58 20.74 14.66
N ASN A 384 7.87 20.21 13.47
CA ASN A 384 8.09 21.00 12.26
C ASN A 384 6.75 21.21 11.54
N PRO A 385 6.39 22.44 11.12
CA PRO A 385 5.20 22.65 10.30
C PRO A 385 5.36 21.98 8.92
N ILE A 386 4.25 21.51 8.36
CA ILE A 386 4.26 20.88 7.04
C ILE A 386 4.51 21.95 5.97
N GLN A 387 5.60 21.81 5.24
CA GLN A 387 6.04 22.72 4.17
C GLN A 387 6.37 21.94 2.91
N CYS A 388 6.42 22.63 1.76
CA CYS A 388 6.86 22.02 0.51
C CYS A 388 8.37 21.72 0.57
N SER A 389 8.79 20.56 0.04
CA SER A 389 10.17 20.30 -0.35
C SER A 389 10.66 21.39 -1.33
N TYR A 390 11.97 21.56 -1.47
CA TYR A 390 12.58 22.61 -2.33
C TYR A 390 11.99 24.01 -2.08
N SER A 391 11.54 24.32 -0.86
CA SER A 391 10.87 25.60 -0.53
C SER A 391 9.67 25.93 -1.42
N GLY A 392 9.07 24.94 -2.10
CA GLY A 392 7.97 25.11 -3.05
C GLY A 392 8.36 25.75 -4.37
N GLU A 393 9.65 25.78 -4.71
CA GLU A 393 10.20 26.37 -5.92
C GLU A 393 10.38 25.32 -7.03
N ALA A 394 9.53 25.37 -8.07
CA ALA A 394 9.57 24.43 -9.18
C ALA A 394 10.89 24.46 -9.97
N GLU A 395 11.59 25.61 -10.00
CA GLU A 395 12.90 25.71 -10.65
C GLU A 395 13.98 24.90 -9.91
N LEU A 396 13.92 24.84 -8.58
CA LEU A 396 14.82 24.00 -7.78
C LEU A 396 14.52 22.52 -8.01
N LEU A 397 13.26 22.12 -7.96
CA LEU A 397 12.84 20.76 -8.26
C LEU A 397 13.33 20.30 -9.65
N ASN A 398 13.11 21.12 -10.69
CA ASN A 398 13.43 20.77 -12.07
C ASN A 398 14.93 20.53 -12.30
N ARG A 399 15.83 21.07 -11.46
CA ARG A 399 17.28 20.78 -11.53
C ARG A 399 17.64 19.36 -11.11
N HIS A 400 16.75 18.70 -10.39
CA HIS A 400 16.93 17.35 -9.88
C HIS A 400 16.17 16.30 -10.71
N VAL A 401 15.39 16.71 -11.70
CA VAL A 401 14.69 15.78 -12.59
C VAL A 401 15.68 15.06 -13.49
N LEU A 402 15.71 13.74 -13.38
CA LEU A 402 16.56 12.88 -14.19
C LEU A 402 15.79 12.44 -15.45
N HIS A 403 16.40 12.55 -16.61
CA HIS A 403 15.80 12.06 -17.86
C HIS A 403 16.13 10.57 -18.05
N PRO A 404 15.12 9.74 -18.30
CA PRO A 404 15.28 8.28 -18.49
C PRO A 404 16.20 7.94 -19.65
#